data_95748a012c6e9f48c854259c78d44f0d
#
_entry.id   95748a012c6e9f48c854259c78d44f0d
#
_cell.length_a   1.000
_cell.length_b   1.000
_cell.length_c   1.000
_cell.angle_alpha   90.00
_cell.angle_beta   90.00
_cell.angle_gamma   90.00
#
_symmetry.space_group_name_H-M   'P 1'
#
loop_
_entity.id
_entity.type
_entity.pdbx_description
1 polymer ?
#
loop_
_entity_poly.entity_id
_entity_poly.type
_entity_poly.pdbx_seq_one_letter_code
_entity_poly.pdbx_strand_id
1 'polypeptide(L)'
;MSAERSLAPDLAAGSRTDELLGAGTRWLEASSDSPRLDAELLLAHALDKPRTWLYQTLSAVVPTETAARYAALLGQRAAHRPLAQITGMREFWSLGLQVTVDTLVPRPETELLVELALRRIPADMQMAVADLGTGTGAIAI
;
A
#
# COMPACT_ATOMS: atom_id res chain seq x y z
N MET A 1 -0.49 -19.22 27.75
CA MET A 1 0.51 -18.14 27.80
C MET A 1 0.58 -17.53 26.40
N SER A 2 -0.17 -16.47 26.21
CA SER A 2 -0.09 -15.68 24.98
C SER A 2 1.19 -14.87 25.05
N ALA A 3 2.19 -15.24 24.25
CA ALA A 3 3.31 -14.34 24.00
C ALA A 3 2.72 -13.08 23.38
N GLU A 4 2.82 -11.96 24.04
CA GLU A 4 2.61 -10.64 23.46
C GLU A 4 3.56 -10.54 22.25
N ARG A 5 3.03 -10.81 21.05
CA ARG A 5 3.75 -10.46 19.83
C ARG A 5 3.94 -8.97 19.87
N SER A 6 5.18 -8.54 20.00
CA SER A 6 5.53 -7.13 19.81
C SER A 6 4.75 -6.58 18.63
N LEU A 7 4.12 -5.41 18.78
CA LEU A 7 3.29 -4.77 17.74
C LEU A 7 4.09 -4.39 16.50
N ALA A 8 5.42 -4.49 16.56
CA ALA A 8 6.33 -4.21 15.47
C ALA A 8 7.62 -5.03 15.62
N PRO A 9 8.32 -5.36 14.50
CA PRO A 9 9.63 -6.01 14.59
C PRO A 9 10.68 -5.07 15.18
N ASP A 10 11.60 -5.63 15.98
CA ASP A 10 12.78 -4.90 16.43
C ASP A 10 13.79 -4.86 15.28
N LEU A 11 13.93 -3.71 14.66
CA LEU A 11 14.85 -3.47 13.54
C LEU A 11 16.07 -2.72 14.06
N ALA A 12 17.25 -3.33 13.89
CA ALA A 12 18.50 -2.77 14.38
C ALA A 12 18.80 -1.40 13.74
N ALA A 13 19.34 -0.49 14.55
CA ALA A 13 19.85 0.78 14.07
C ALA A 13 20.99 0.55 13.07
N GLY A 14 20.99 1.25 11.95
CA GLY A 14 22.01 1.13 10.92
C GLY A 14 21.85 -0.08 10.00
N SER A 15 20.68 -0.76 10.02
CA SER A 15 20.39 -1.85 9.09
C SER A 15 20.39 -1.37 7.64
N ARG A 16 20.79 -2.26 6.74
CA ARG A 16 20.77 -2.01 5.31
C ARG A 16 19.39 -2.30 4.71
N THR A 17 19.16 -1.78 3.52
CA THR A 17 17.89 -1.98 2.79
C THR A 17 17.55 -3.47 2.63
N ASP A 18 18.50 -4.32 2.24
CA ASP A 18 18.30 -5.76 2.07
C ASP A 18 17.95 -6.48 3.38
N GLU A 19 18.59 -6.10 4.49
CA GLU A 19 18.33 -6.64 5.82
C GLU A 19 16.91 -6.29 6.30
N LEU A 20 16.51 -5.03 6.13
CA LEU A 20 15.16 -4.57 6.48
C LEU A 20 14.08 -5.27 5.64
N LEU A 21 14.31 -5.44 4.34
CA LEU A 21 13.41 -6.18 3.45
C LEU A 21 13.27 -7.64 3.88
N GLY A 22 14.38 -8.30 4.21
CA GLY A 22 14.37 -9.67 4.71
C GLY A 22 13.62 -9.82 6.02
N ALA A 23 13.85 -8.91 6.98
CA ALA A 23 13.16 -8.90 8.27
C ALA A 23 11.65 -8.63 8.11
N GLY A 24 11.27 -7.63 7.31
CA GLY A 24 9.87 -7.30 7.04
C GLY A 24 9.13 -8.43 6.33
N THR A 25 9.78 -9.08 5.36
CA THR A 25 9.19 -10.24 4.67
C THR A 25 8.85 -11.35 5.66
N ARG A 26 9.82 -11.77 6.48
CA ARG A 26 9.59 -12.80 7.52
C ARG A 26 8.51 -12.41 8.52
N TRP A 27 8.46 -11.13 8.90
CA TRP A 27 7.44 -10.62 9.83
C TRP A 27 6.03 -10.79 9.29
N LEU A 28 5.84 -10.58 7.99
CA LEU A 28 4.54 -10.62 7.31
C LEU A 28 4.12 -12.01 6.81
N GLU A 29 4.99 -13.04 6.85
CA GLU A 29 4.68 -14.38 6.33
C GLU A 29 3.38 -15.00 6.87
N ALA A 30 3.06 -14.73 8.14
CA ALA A 30 1.85 -15.29 8.78
C ALA A 30 0.58 -14.44 8.53
N SER A 31 0.68 -13.26 7.92
CA SER A 31 -0.41 -12.26 7.85
C SER A 31 -0.64 -11.67 6.46
N SER A 32 0.16 -12.04 5.48
CA SER A 32 0.04 -11.55 4.10
C SER A 32 0.18 -12.68 3.09
N ASP A 33 -0.60 -12.62 2.01
CA ASP A 33 -0.49 -13.52 0.86
C ASP A 33 0.71 -13.16 -0.05
N SER A 34 1.27 -11.97 0.12
CA SER A 34 2.42 -11.45 -0.63
C SER A 34 3.41 -10.71 0.27
N PRO A 35 4.03 -11.41 1.27
CA PRO A 35 4.83 -10.77 2.32
C PRO A 35 5.98 -9.93 1.76
N ARG A 36 6.65 -10.41 0.71
CA ARG A 36 7.78 -9.72 0.09
C ARG A 36 7.34 -8.42 -0.59
N LEU A 37 6.26 -8.46 -1.35
CA LEU A 37 5.74 -7.27 -2.03
C LEU A 37 5.27 -6.22 -1.02
N ASP A 38 4.54 -6.65 0.01
CA ASP A 38 4.08 -5.75 1.07
C ASP A 38 5.26 -5.10 1.81
N ALA A 39 6.29 -5.88 2.15
CA ALA A 39 7.51 -5.36 2.78
C ALA A 39 8.21 -4.30 1.91
N GLU A 40 8.34 -4.55 0.60
CA GLU A 40 8.93 -3.60 -0.35
C GLU A 40 8.12 -2.30 -0.46
N LEU A 41 6.81 -2.40 -0.59
CA LEU A 41 5.94 -1.23 -0.69
C LEU A 41 5.95 -0.38 0.58
N LEU A 42 5.95 -1.03 1.75
CA LEU A 42 6.01 -0.34 3.03
C LEU A 42 7.38 0.32 3.28
N LEU A 43 8.49 -0.33 2.89
CA LEU A 43 9.82 0.27 3.02
C LEU A 43 10.00 1.44 2.05
N ALA A 44 9.54 1.30 0.81
CA ALA A 44 9.54 2.39 -0.18
C ALA A 44 8.74 3.60 0.33
N HIS A 45 7.56 3.34 0.91
CA HIS A 45 6.74 4.38 1.55
C HIS A 45 7.43 5.03 2.76
N ALA A 46 8.10 4.23 3.60
CA ALA A 46 8.86 4.77 4.74
C ALA A 46 10.01 5.68 4.32
N LEU A 47 10.67 5.35 3.21
CA LEU A 47 11.77 6.10 2.61
C LEU A 47 11.31 7.30 1.76
N ASP A 48 10.02 7.38 1.44
CA ASP A 48 9.49 8.32 0.45
C ASP A 48 10.20 8.20 -0.91
N LYS A 49 10.36 6.94 -1.37
CA LYS A 49 11.04 6.58 -2.63
C LYS A 49 10.20 5.59 -3.43
N PRO A 50 10.34 5.55 -4.76
CA PRO A 50 9.70 4.52 -5.56
C PRO A 50 10.30 3.14 -5.25
N ARG A 51 9.50 2.07 -5.39
CA ARG A 51 9.95 0.69 -5.13
C ARG A 51 11.21 0.31 -5.92
N THR A 52 11.34 0.81 -7.16
CA THR A 52 12.51 0.57 -8.01
C THR A 52 13.82 1.07 -7.39
N TRP A 53 13.77 2.10 -6.57
CA TRP A 53 14.93 2.63 -5.86
C TRP A 53 15.54 1.61 -4.88
N LEU A 54 14.70 0.76 -4.25
CA LEU A 54 15.17 -0.26 -3.30
C LEU A 54 16.16 -1.24 -3.94
N TYR A 55 15.90 -1.62 -5.20
CA TYR A 55 16.77 -2.57 -5.92
C TYR A 55 18.12 -1.98 -6.33
N GLN A 56 18.19 -0.66 -6.45
CA GLN A 56 19.43 0.05 -6.76
C GLN A 56 20.27 0.32 -5.51
N THR A 57 19.70 0.20 -4.32
CA THR A 57 20.30 0.62 -3.05
C THR A 57 20.23 -0.45 -1.96
N LEU A 58 20.28 -1.73 -2.34
CA LEU A 58 20.14 -2.84 -1.39
C LEU A 58 21.15 -2.79 -0.23
N SER A 59 22.38 -2.34 -0.50
CA SER A 59 23.44 -2.22 0.50
C SER A 59 23.45 -0.87 1.25
N ALA A 60 22.56 0.06 0.89
CA ALA A 60 22.51 1.36 1.55
C ALA A 60 22.01 1.22 3.00
N VAL A 61 22.63 1.95 3.90
CA VAL A 61 22.20 2.04 5.29
C VAL A 61 20.98 2.93 5.39
N VAL A 62 19.94 2.43 6.05
CA VAL A 62 18.69 3.16 6.27
C VAL A 62 18.78 3.93 7.58
N PRO A 63 18.37 5.22 7.61
CA PRO A 63 18.34 6.00 8.85
C PRO A 63 17.45 5.32 9.92
N THR A 64 17.89 5.40 11.17
CA THR A 64 17.20 4.76 12.31
C THR A 64 15.73 5.21 12.43
N GLU A 65 15.45 6.49 12.19
CA GLU A 65 14.08 7.01 12.21
C GLU A 65 13.20 6.37 11.13
N THR A 66 13.76 6.18 9.92
CA THR A 66 13.07 5.51 8.82
C THR A 66 12.84 4.03 9.11
N ALA A 67 13.82 3.35 9.71
CA ALA A 67 13.67 1.96 10.14
C ALA A 67 12.58 1.81 11.20
N ALA A 68 12.50 2.72 12.16
CA ALA A 68 11.43 2.76 13.17
C ALA A 68 10.04 3.01 12.54
N ARG A 69 9.96 3.96 11.59
CA ARG A 69 8.74 4.19 10.81
C ARG A 69 8.31 2.94 10.05
N TYR A 70 9.25 2.28 9.39
CA TYR A 70 9.00 1.02 8.68
C TYR A 70 8.47 -0.09 9.61
N ALA A 71 9.08 -0.26 10.79
CA ALA A 71 8.61 -1.22 11.79
C ALA A 71 7.15 -0.97 12.20
N ALA A 72 6.78 0.29 12.42
CA ALA A 72 5.40 0.66 12.75
C ALA A 72 4.41 0.33 11.61
N LEU A 73 4.80 0.55 10.34
CA LEU A 73 3.99 0.18 9.17
C LEU A 73 3.82 -1.34 9.05
N LEU A 74 4.90 -2.11 9.28
CA LEU A 74 4.84 -3.58 9.33
C LEU A 74 3.88 -4.08 10.41
N GLY A 75 3.88 -3.46 11.60
CA GLY A 75 2.94 -3.77 12.67
C GLY A 75 1.49 -3.56 12.25
N GLN A 76 1.17 -2.45 11.59
CA GLN A 76 -0.17 -2.19 11.06
C GLN A 76 -0.58 -3.24 10.01
N ARG A 77 0.34 -3.63 9.12
CA ARG A 77 0.06 -4.63 8.09
C ARG A 77 -0.13 -6.01 8.69
N ALA A 78 0.68 -6.39 9.69
CA ALA A 78 0.53 -7.63 10.44
C ALA A 78 -0.80 -7.72 11.21
N ALA A 79 -1.39 -6.59 11.59
CA ALA A 79 -2.74 -6.48 12.13
C ALA A 79 -3.83 -6.51 11.03
N HIS A 80 -3.49 -6.98 9.82
CA HIS A 80 -4.38 -7.10 8.64
C HIS A 80 -4.94 -5.79 8.10
N ARG A 81 -4.35 -4.63 8.45
CA ARG A 81 -4.76 -3.38 7.85
C ARG A 81 -4.43 -3.38 6.35
N PRO A 82 -5.36 -2.97 5.47
CA PRO A 82 -5.11 -2.91 4.03
C PRO A 82 -3.94 -1.99 3.69
N LEU A 83 -3.07 -2.42 2.79
CA LEU A 83 -1.87 -1.67 2.40
C LEU A 83 -2.22 -0.25 1.92
N ALA A 84 -3.28 -0.11 1.12
CA ALA A 84 -3.74 1.19 0.64
C ALA A 84 -4.17 2.15 1.76
N GLN A 85 -4.70 1.64 2.88
CA GLN A 85 -5.03 2.46 4.05
C GLN A 85 -3.81 2.81 4.89
N ILE A 86 -2.75 2.00 4.84
CA ILE A 86 -1.48 2.27 5.53
C ILE A 86 -0.70 3.34 4.77
N THR A 87 -0.63 3.22 3.44
CA THR A 87 0.09 4.17 2.58
C THR A 87 -0.74 5.41 2.22
N GLY A 88 -2.07 5.36 2.43
CA GLY A 88 -3.00 6.44 2.09
C GLY A 88 -3.31 6.55 0.59
N MET A 89 -2.78 5.64 -0.23
CA MET A 89 -2.89 5.71 -1.70
C MET A 89 -3.25 4.36 -2.31
N ARG A 90 -4.05 4.40 -3.36
CA ARG A 90 -4.36 3.26 -4.23
C ARG A 90 -4.33 3.70 -5.68
N GLU A 91 -3.62 2.98 -6.52
CA GLU A 91 -3.74 3.14 -7.96
C GLU A 91 -5.02 2.47 -8.45
N PHE A 92 -5.78 3.19 -9.26
CA PHE A 92 -7.00 2.72 -9.93
C PHE A 92 -7.05 3.37 -11.31
N TRP A 93 -7.11 2.57 -12.36
CA TRP A 93 -7.07 3.04 -13.75
C TRP A 93 -5.89 3.99 -14.05
N SER A 94 -4.70 3.68 -13.55
CA SER A 94 -3.48 4.51 -13.62
C SER A 94 -3.58 5.86 -12.89
N LEU A 95 -4.64 6.11 -12.13
CA LEU A 95 -4.81 7.30 -11.29
C LEU A 95 -4.49 6.98 -9.84
N GLY A 96 -3.71 7.84 -9.20
CA GLY A 96 -3.44 7.73 -7.75
C GLY A 96 -4.60 8.30 -6.94
N LEU A 97 -5.38 7.43 -6.29
CA LEU A 97 -6.50 7.83 -5.44
C LEU A 97 -6.09 7.85 -3.97
N GLN A 98 -6.54 8.85 -3.24
CA GLN A 98 -6.42 8.88 -1.79
C GLN A 98 -7.38 7.89 -1.15
N VAL A 99 -6.88 7.13 -0.18
CA VAL A 99 -7.65 6.14 0.59
C VAL A 99 -7.49 6.45 2.07
N THR A 100 -8.60 6.52 2.78
CA THR A 100 -8.66 6.69 4.23
C THR A 100 -9.24 5.43 4.89
N VAL A 101 -9.26 5.41 6.22
CA VAL A 101 -9.91 4.34 6.99
C VAL A 101 -11.43 4.29 6.78
N ASP A 102 -12.02 5.42 6.37
CA ASP A 102 -13.47 5.60 6.20
C ASP A 102 -13.93 5.26 4.77
N THR A 103 -13.01 5.03 3.85
CA THR A 103 -13.33 4.73 2.44
C THR A 103 -13.03 3.28 2.09
N LEU A 104 -13.91 2.68 1.30
CA LEU A 104 -13.64 1.36 0.73
C LEU A 104 -12.47 1.46 -0.26
N VAL A 105 -11.48 0.57 -0.10
CA VAL A 105 -10.36 0.47 -1.06
C VAL A 105 -10.91 0.01 -2.41
N PRO A 106 -10.69 0.77 -3.50
CA PRO A 106 -11.13 0.38 -4.83
C PRO A 106 -10.59 -1.00 -5.22
N ARG A 107 -11.47 -1.85 -5.76
CA ARG A 107 -11.12 -3.19 -6.23
C ARG A 107 -10.70 -3.15 -7.69
N PRO A 108 -9.71 -3.96 -8.12
CA PRO A 108 -9.27 -4.01 -9.52
C PRO A 108 -10.42 -4.36 -10.49
N GLU A 109 -11.33 -5.24 -10.08
CA GLU A 109 -12.48 -5.66 -10.88
C GLU A 109 -13.44 -4.50 -11.20
N THR A 110 -13.43 -3.45 -10.39
CA THR A 110 -14.24 -2.23 -10.62
C THR A 110 -13.76 -1.44 -11.84
N GLU A 111 -12.53 -1.62 -12.30
CA GLU A 111 -12.01 -1.01 -13.52
C GLU A 111 -12.81 -1.45 -14.76
N LEU A 112 -13.30 -2.70 -14.79
CA LEU A 112 -14.19 -3.18 -15.85
C LEU A 112 -15.50 -2.38 -15.92
N LEU A 113 -16.04 -1.94 -14.78
CA LEU A 113 -17.24 -1.12 -14.75
C LEU A 113 -17.01 0.24 -15.44
N VAL A 114 -15.85 0.86 -15.18
CA VAL A 114 -15.44 2.11 -15.85
C VAL A 114 -15.30 1.89 -17.35
N GLU A 115 -14.65 0.83 -17.80
CA GLU A 115 -14.53 0.48 -19.24
C GLU A 115 -15.89 0.32 -19.91
N LEU A 116 -16.81 -0.41 -19.28
CA LEU A 116 -18.13 -0.63 -19.80
C LEU A 116 -18.97 0.66 -19.84
N ALA A 117 -18.81 1.55 -18.85
CA ALA A 117 -19.46 2.85 -18.83
C ALA A 117 -18.94 3.73 -20.00
N LEU A 118 -17.61 3.82 -20.16
CA LEU A 118 -16.99 4.62 -21.23
C LEU A 118 -17.37 4.14 -22.65
N ARG A 119 -17.59 2.83 -22.84
CA ARG A 119 -18.08 2.29 -24.11
C ARG A 119 -19.55 2.68 -24.41
N ARG A 120 -20.33 3.04 -23.40
CA ARG A 120 -21.76 3.39 -23.52
C ARG A 120 -22.04 4.88 -23.48
N ILE A 121 -21.11 5.65 -22.92
CA ILE A 121 -21.23 7.11 -22.84
C ILE A 121 -20.45 7.72 -23.99
N PRO A 122 -21.12 8.29 -25.02
CA PRO A 122 -20.43 8.97 -26.13
C PRO A 122 -19.66 10.18 -25.63
N ALA A 123 -18.43 10.35 -26.11
CA ALA A 123 -17.52 11.44 -25.65
C ALA A 123 -18.02 12.85 -26.03
N ASP A 124 -18.93 12.95 -27.01
CA ASP A 124 -19.51 14.19 -27.53
C ASP A 124 -20.87 14.55 -26.92
N MET A 125 -21.38 13.71 -26.05
CA MET A 125 -22.67 13.95 -25.37
C MET A 125 -22.51 14.46 -23.95
N GLN A 126 -23.22 15.52 -23.61
CA GLN A 126 -23.41 15.95 -22.25
C GLN A 126 -24.48 15.07 -21.58
N MET A 127 -24.06 14.20 -20.68
CA MET A 127 -24.94 13.33 -19.91
C MET A 127 -24.74 13.57 -18.41
N ALA A 128 -25.83 13.51 -17.66
CA ALA A 128 -25.74 13.44 -16.20
C ALA A 128 -25.53 11.98 -15.78
N VAL A 129 -24.44 11.72 -15.07
CA VAL A 129 -24.10 10.41 -14.51
C VAL A 129 -24.11 10.50 -12.99
N ALA A 130 -24.74 9.53 -12.33
CA ALA A 130 -24.73 9.44 -10.88
C ALA A 130 -23.95 8.20 -10.43
N ASP A 131 -22.96 8.41 -9.58
CA ASP A 131 -22.23 7.36 -8.88
C ASP A 131 -22.77 7.26 -7.44
N LEU A 132 -23.58 6.24 -7.16
CA LEU A 132 -24.21 6.03 -5.87
C LEU A 132 -23.29 5.23 -4.95
N GLY A 133 -22.89 5.83 -3.83
CA GLY A 133 -21.89 5.22 -2.94
C GLY A 133 -20.48 5.40 -3.45
N THR A 134 -20.15 6.57 -3.95
CA THR A 134 -18.91 6.90 -4.67
C THR A 134 -17.60 6.55 -3.95
N GLY A 135 -17.59 6.45 -2.61
CA GLY A 135 -16.41 6.12 -1.82
C GLY A 135 -15.24 7.08 -2.09
N THR A 136 -14.16 6.57 -2.71
CA THR A 136 -13.00 7.37 -3.10
C THR A 136 -13.22 8.24 -4.34
N GLY A 137 -14.37 8.12 -5.00
CA GLY A 137 -14.66 8.75 -6.29
C GLY A 137 -14.08 7.99 -7.49
N ALA A 138 -13.55 6.78 -7.30
CA ALA A 138 -12.83 6.02 -8.31
C ALA A 138 -13.58 5.81 -9.63
N ILE A 139 -14.91 5.68 -9.58
CA ILE A 139 -15.73 5.46 -10.78
C ILE A 139 -16.09 6.78 -11.46
N ALA A 140 -16.24 7.86 -10.68
CA ALA A 140 -16.75 9.16 -11.15
C ALA A 140 -15.67 10.07 -11.75
N ILE A 141 -14.38 9.75 -11.54
CA ILE A 141 -13.24 10.50 -12.09
C ILE A 141 -12.99 10.11 -13.53
#